data_54c2f1b6c9ae14b00c212270eb5b8a60
#
_entry.id   54c2f1b6c9ae14b00c212270eb5b8a60
#
_cell.length_a   1.000
_cell.length_b   1.000
_cell.length_c   1.000
_cell.angle_alpha   90.00
_cell.angle_beta   90.00
_cell.angle_gamma   90.00
#
_symmetry.space_group_name_H-M   'P 1'
#
loop_
_entity.id
_entity.type
_entity.pdbx_description
1 polymer ?
#
loop_
_entity_poly.entity_id
_entity_poly.type
_entity_poly.pdbx_seq_one_letter_code
_entity_poly.pdbx_strand_id
1 'polypeptide(L)'
;DIDPPSPLLRFEPESKLRWFHKAQWLYAWILYGLMTLSWYITKDFKQLMRYHKKGLLATEQKTFTVEFIKLIINKILYTCFILSPFMFNPQLTFGLWFLFFLITHFTAGAILALIFQSAHVVTPAAYPMPSDAGQMERSWAEHQLATTANFSPKSKWFSWLIGGLNYQIEHHLFPNISHVHYSKIAPIVIETAKEFNLSYHQFKSFGAALISHQKMLWSLGRA
;
A
#
# COMPACT_ATOMS: atom_id res chain seq x y z
N ASP A 1 2.27 -2.81 5.66
CA ASP A 1 1.49 -2.59 4.43
C ASP A 1 2.35 -2.20 3.23
N ILE A 2 3.58 -1.79 3.45
CA ILE A 2 4.50 -1.53 2.35
C ILE A 2 5.15 -2.85 1.95
N ASP A 3 5.09 -3.17 0.67
CA ASP A 3 5.80 -4.32 0.11
C ASP A 3 7.31 -4.18 0.34
N PRO A 4 8.06 -5.29 0.38
CA PRO A 4 9.51 -5.23 0.48
C PRO A 4 10.08 -4.25 -0.54
N PRO A 5 11.12 -3.48 -0.17
CA PRO A 5 11.65 -2.44 -1.02
C PRO A 5 11.99 -2.99 -2.41
N SER A 6 11.42 -2.37 -3.42
CA SER A 6 11.78 -2.65 -4.81
C SER A 6 13.11 -1.98 -5.12
N PRO A 7 14.04 -2.64 -5.81
CA PRO A 7 15.26 -1.97 -6.24
C PRO A 7 15.01 -0.81 -7.21
N LEU A 8 13.78 -0.68 -7.73
CA LEU A 8 13.40 0.38 -8.66
C LEU A 8 12.97 1.67 -7.97
N LEU A 9 12.49 1.61 -6.72
CA LEU A 9 12.08 2.77 -5.93
C LEU A 9 12.73 2.70 -4.56
N ARG A 10 13.24 3.82 -4.11
CA ARG A 10 13.81 3.98 -2.78
C ARG A 10 12.84 4.74 -1.91
N PHE A 11 12.19 4.03 -0.98
CA PHE A 11 11.18 4.57 -0.06
C PHE A 11 11.68 4.82 1.35
N GLU A 12 12.91 4.42 1.64
CA GLU A 12 13.54 4.54 2.94
C GLU A 12 15.00 4.97 2.80
N PRO A 13 15.56 5.72 3.76
CA PRO A 13 16.93 6.22 3.69
C PRO A 13 17.99 5.12 3.69
N GLU A 14 17.71 3.99 4.37
CA GLU A 14 18.66 2.88 4.53
C GLU A 14 18.81 2.01 3.30
N SER A 15 17.84 2.05 2.40
CA SER A 15 17.95 1.34 1.12
C SER A 15 19.07 1.89 0.25
N LYS A 16 19.78 1.00 -0.46
CA LYS A 16 20.91 1.36 -1.32
C LYS A 16 20.51 2.40 -2.37
N LEU A 17 21.14 3.57 -2.35
CA LEU A 17 20.98 4.60 -3.39
C LEU A 17 21.59 4.13 -4.71
N ARG A 18 20.85 4.28 -5.80
CA ARG A 18 21.29 4.02 -7.17
C ARG A 18 21.14 5.28 -8.03
N TRP A 19 21.93 5.38 -9.10
CA TRP A 19 21.96 6.57 -9.95
C TRP A 19 20.60 6.98 -10.52
N PHE A 20 19.75 6.00 -10.86
CA PHE A 20 18.43 6.25 -11.43
C PHE A 20 17.39 6.73 -10.40
N HIS A 21 17.61 6.51 -9.09
CA HIS A 21 16.70 7.01 -8.06
C HIS A 21 16.58 8.54 -8.08
N LYS A 22 17.58 9.25 -8.61
CA LYS A 22 17.51 10.72 -8.80
C LYS A 22 16.29 11.16 -9.61
N ALA A 23 15.79 10.30 -10.49
CA ALA A 23 14.61 10.54 -11.33
C ALA A 23 13.35 9.83 -10.82
N GLN A 24 13.37 9.14 -9.65
CA GLN A 24 12.23 8.35 -9.17
C GLN A 24 10.96 9.18 -8.96
N TRP A 25 11.09 10.45 -8.63
CA TRP A 25 9.97 11.38 -8.51
C TRP A 25 9.18 11.59 -9.81
N LEU A 26 9.74 11.23 -10.95
CA LEU A 26 9.07 11.22 -12.26
C LEU A 26 8.48 9.85 -12.59
N TYR A 27 9.30 8.79 -12.57
CA TYR A 27 8.87 7.49 -13.06
C TYR A 27 8.08 6.65 -12.04
N ALA A 28 8.09 7.03 -10.75
CA ALA A 28 7.30 6.33 -9.73
C ALA A 28 5.82 6.25 -10.12
N TRP A 29 5.26 7.30 -10.69
CA TRP A 29 3.86 7.34 -11.12
C TRP A 29 3.52 6.29 -12.17
N ILE A 30 4.44 6.00 -13.08
CA ILE A 30 4.29 4.93 -14.07
C ILE A 30 4.35 3.56 -13.36
N LEU A 31 5.31 3.37 -12.46
CA LEU A 31 5.43 2.11 -11.70
C LEU A 31 4.22 1.86 -10.80
N TYR A 32 3.60 2.90 -10.27
CA TYR A 32 2.35 2.79 -9.51
C TYR A 32 1.21 2.22 -10.36
N GLY A 33 1.08 2.64 -11.59
CA GLY A 33 0.12 2.06 -12.52
C GLY A 33 0.35 0.56 -12.78
N LEU A 34 1.58 0.08 -12.66
CA LEU A 34 1.91 -1.34 -12.83
C LEU A 34 1.70 -2.20 -11.57
N MET A 35 1.31 -1.60 -10.44
CA MET A 35 1.22 -2.29 -9.16
C MET A 35 0.28 -3.50 -9.19
N THR A 36 -0.94 -3.32 -9.71
CA THR A 36 -1.93 -4.42 -9.78
C THR A 36 -1.52 -5.52 -10.76
N LEU A 37 -0.82 -5.19 -11.84
CA LEU A 37 -0.22 -6.19 -12.74
C LEU A 37 0.86 -7.00 -12.01
N SER A 38 1.71 -6.33 -11.25
CA SER A 38 2.71 -7.00 -10.41
C SER A 38 2.06 -7.93 -9.39
N TRP A 39 0.94 -7.52 -8.78
CA TRP A 39 0.18 -8.36 -7.86
C TRP A 39 -0.41 -9.58 -8.56
N TYR A 40 -1.01 -9.38 -9.72
CA TYR A 40 -1.57 -10.47 -10.50
C TYR A 40 -0.52 -11.51 -10.91
N ILE A 41 0.66 -11.06 -11.37
CA ILE A 41 1.67 -11.95 -11.95
C ILE A 41 2.59 -12.58 -10.89
N THR A 42 3.07 -11.79 -9.91
CA THR A 42 4.20 -12.23 -9.07
C THR A 42 4.00 -12.09 -7.56
N LYS A 43 3.35 -11.02 -7.09
CA LYS A 43 3.33 -10.67 -5.66
C LYS A 43 2.74 -11.80 -4.80
N ASP A 44 1.57 -12.31 -5.18
CA ASP A 44 0.84 -13.29 -4.37
C ASP A 44 1.65 -14.57 -4.20
N PHE A 45 2.32 -15.03 -5.27
CA PHE A 45 3.20 -16.20 -5.21
C PHE A 45 4.39 -15.97 -4.29
N LYS A 46 5.07 -14.83 -4.42
CA LYS A 46 6.20 -14.46 -3.56
C LYS A 46 5.79 -14.36 -2.11
N GLN A 47 4.62 -13.79 -1.84
CA GLN A 47 4.08 -13.64 -0.49
C GLN A 47 3.73 -14.98 0.14
N LEU A 48 3.07 -15.87 -0.60
CA LEU A 48 2.76 -17.21 -0.12
C LEU A 48 4.04 -18.01 0.21
N MET A 49 5.06 -17.94 -0.65
CA MET A 49 6.36 -18.57 -0.39
C MET A 49 7.05 -17.99 0.84
N ARG A 50 6.99 -16.67 1.03
CA ARG A 50 7.54 -15.98 2.21
C ARG A 50 6.83 -16.42 3.50
N TYR A 51 5.51 -16.51 3.49
CA TYR A 51 4.72 -16.96 4.64
C TYR A 51 5.02 -18.42 4.99
N HIS A 52 5.17 -19.27 3.99
CA HIS A 52 5.57 -20.66 4.19
C HIS A 52 6.95 -20.76 4.85
N LYS A 53 7.96 -20.06 4.30
CA LYS A 53 9.31 -20.03 4.84
C LYS A 53 9.41 -19.50 6.28
N LYS A 54 8.53 -18.58 6.67
CA LYS A 54 8.45 -18.01 8.02
C LYS A 54 7.59 -18.84 8.99
N GLY A 55 7.01 -19.96 8.57
CA GLY A 55 6.15 -20.79 9.40
C GLY A 55 4.75 -20.20 9.68
N LEU A 56 4.41 -19.03 9.10
CA LEU A 56 3.16 -18.34 9.38
C LEU A 56 1.92 -19.13 8.95
N LEU A 57 2.01 -19.97 7.93
CA LEU A 57 0.90 -20.82 7.50
C LEU A 57 0.56 -21.88 8.57
N ALA A 58 1.58 -22.46 9.22
CA ALA A 58 1.38 -23.44 10.27
C ALA A 58 0.73 -22.80 11.51
N THR A 59 1.09 -21.57 11.85
CA THR A 59 0.45 -20.81 12.95
C THR A 59 -1.05 -20.65 12.72
N GLU A 60 -1.47 -20.47 11.46
CA GLU A 60 -2.87 -20.35 11.05
C GLU A 60 -3.52 -21.71 10.72
N GLN A 61 -2.87 -22.82 11.04
CA GLN A 61 -3.29 -24.18 10.71
C GLN A 61 -3.57 -24.39 9.20
N LYS A 62 -2.85 -23.66 8.34
CA LYS A 62 -2.98 -23.71 6.87
C LYS A 62 -1.83 -24.51 6.26
N THR A 63 -2.13 -25.27 5.22
CA THR A 63 -1.14 -26.03 4.46
C THR A 63 -0.73 -25.28 3.20
N PHE A 64 0.56 -25.21 2.91
CA PHE A 64 1.08 -24.54 1.71
C PHE A 64 0.40 -25.03 0.42
N THR A 65 0.25 -26.35 0.26
CA THR A 65 -0.38 -26.94 -0.92
C THR A 65 -1.81 -26.47 -1.12
N VAL A 66 -2.60 -26.40 -0.04
CA VAL A 66 -4.00 -25.93 -0.10
C VAL A 66 -4.07 -24.46 -0.50
N GLU A 67 -3.25 -23.62 0.13
CA GLU A 67 -3.23 -22.17 -0.17
C GLU A 67 -2.67 -21.91 -1.59
N PHE A 68 -1.71 -22.70 -2.05
CA PHE A 68 -1.22 -22.62 -3.42
C PHE A 68 -2.30 -23.01 -4.44
N ILE A 69 -3.05 -24.10 -4.22
CA ILE A 69 -4.17 -24.50 -5.08
C ILE A 69 -5.24 -23.41 -5.10
N LYS A 70 -5.63 -22.85 -3.95
CA LYS A 70 -6.58 -21.73 -3.88
C LYS A 70 -6.09 -20.53 -4.69
N LEU A 71 -4.80 -20.19 -4.57
CA LEU A 71 -4.21 -19.10 -5.33
C LEU A 71 -4.33 -19.35 -6.84
N ILE A 72 -3.98 -20.54 -7.31
CA ILE A 72 -4.10 -20.92 -8.73
C ILE A 72 -5.55 -20.85 -9.19
N ILE A 73 -6.49 -21.42 -8.44
CA ILE A 73 -7.92 -21.38 -8.78
C ILE A 73 -8.40 -19.93 -8.89
N ASN A 74 -8.06 -19.07 -7.94
CA ASN A 74 -8.45 -17.67 -7.98
C ASN A 74 -7.84 -16.93 -9.19
N LYS A 75 -6.59 -17.23 -9.57
CA LYS A 75 -5.98 -16.67 -10.79
C LYS A 75 -6.69 -17.14 -12.05
N ILE A 76 -7.07 -18.41 -12.13
CA ILE A 76 -7.83 -18.96 -13.24
C ILE A 76 -9.22 -18.30 -13.32
N LEU A 77 -9.95 -18.22 -12.20
CA LEU A 77 -11.27 -17.58 -12.16
C LEU A 77 -11.20 -16.12 -12.60
N TYR A 78 -10.21 -15.39 -12.09
CA TYR A 78 -10.00 -14.00 -12.50
C TYR A 78 -9.67 -13.90 -14.00
N THR A 79 -8.80 -14.75 -14.52
CA THR A 79 -8.46 -14.80 -15.96
C THR A 79 -9.68 -15.10 -16.81
N CYS A 80 -10.51 -16.09 -16.42
CA CYS A 80 -11.76 -16.39 -17.10
C CYS A 80 -12.72 -15.19 -17.08
N PHE A 81 -12.80 -14.49 -15.93
CA PHE A 81 -13.65 -13.30 -15.81
C PHE A 81 -13.20 -12.19 -16.77
N ILE A 82 -11.91 -11.87 -16.82
CA ILE A 82 -11.40 -10.80 -17.71
C ILE A 82 -11.40 -11.19 -19.19
N LEU A 83 -11.46 -12.50 -19.51
CA LEU A 83 -11.63 -12.98 -20.87
C LEU A 83 -13.11 -13.08 -21.28
N SER A 84 -14.04 -13.00 -20.33
CA SER A 84 -15.49 -13.15 -20.62
C SER A 84 -16.02 -12.19 -21.69
N PRO A 85 -15.53 -10.94 -21.91
CA PRO A 85 -16.02 -10.08 -22.97
C PRO A 85 -15.92 -10.67 -24.37
N PHE A 86 -14.96 -11.59 -24.62
CA PHE A 86 -14.91 -12.32 -25.90
C PHE A 86 -16.11 -13.22 -26.15
N MET A 87 -16.73 -13.72 -25.09
CA MET A 87 -17.93 -14.57 -25.20
C MET A 87 -19.17 -13.77 -25.62
N PHE A 88 -19.22 -12.48 -25.25
CA PHE A 88 -20.36 -11.59 -25.46
C PHE A 88 -20.18 -10.65 -26.65
N ASN A 89 -18.97 -10.47 -27.15
CA ASN A 89 -18.67 -9.58 -28.26
C ASN A 89 -17.69 -10.24 -29.25
N PRO A 90 -18.22 -10.95 -30.28
CA PRO A 90 -17.40 -11.62 -31.29
C PRO A 90 -16.53 -10.66 -32.14
N GLN A 91 -16.85 -9.37 -32.16
CA GLN A 91 -16.08 -8.36 -32.88
C GLN A 91 -14.90 -7.80 -32.07
N LEU A 92 -14.79 -8.18 -30.79
CA LEU A 92 -13.71 -7.73 -29.93
C LEU A 92 -12.39 -8.35 -30.40
N THR A 93 -11.47 -7.51 -30.87
CA THR A 93 -10.13 -7.98 -31.22
C THR A 93 -9.28 -8.17 -29.98
N PHE A 94 -8.31 -9.10 -30.03
CA PHE A 94 -7.37 -9.32 -28.94
C PHE A 94 -6.59 -8.03 -28.58
N GLY A 95 -6.19 -7.24 -29.59
CA GLY A 95 -5.47 -5.97 -29.36
C GLY A 95 -6.29 -4.97 -28.57
N LEU A 96 -7.57 -4.81 -28.91
CA LEU A 96 -8.46 -3.90 -28.19
C LEU A 96 -8.76 -4.39 -26.76
N TRP A 97 -9.01 -5.69 -26.58
CA TRP A 97 -9.17 -6.28 -25.26
C TRP A 97 -7.91 -6.08 -24.40
N PHE A 98 -6.71 -6.35 -24.96
CA PHE A 98 -5.46 -6.21 -24.23
C PHE A 98 -5.20 -4.76 -23.83
N LEU A 99 -5.53 -3.80 -24.69
CA LEU A 99 -5.46 -2.38 -24.36
C LEU A 99 -6.37 -2.04 -23.17
N PHE A 100 -7.62 -2.48 -23.19
CA PHE A 100 -8.54 -2.26 -22.06
C PHE A 100 -8.06 -2.94 -20.78
N PHE A 101 -7.52 -4.14 -20.88
CA PHE A 101 -6.90 -4.84 -19.75
C PHE A 101 -5.77 -4.02 -19.13
N LEU A 102 -4.86 -3.51 -19.96
CA LEU A 102 -3.76 -2.65 -19.49
C LEU A 102 -4.26 -1.35 -18.86
N ILE A 103 -5.21 -0.66 -19.49
CA ILE A 103 -5.79 0.58 -18.97
C ILE A 103 -6.44 0.33 -17.62
N THR A 104 -7.22 -0.75 -17.49
CA THR A 104 -7.89 -1.09 -16.23
C THR A 104 -6.89 -1.34 -15.11
N HIS A 105 -5.89 -2.17 -15.37
CA HIS A 105 -4.85 -2.45 -14.37
C HIS A 105 -4.03 -1.22 -14.03
N PHE A 106 -3.66 -0.42 -15.03
CA PHE A 106 -2.88 0.80 -14.81
C PHE A 106 -3.67 1.82 -13.97
N THR A 107 -4.94 2.03 -14.28
CA THR A 107 -5.81 2.94 -13.52
C THR A 107 -6.02 2.45 -12.09
N ALA A 108 -6.36 1.17 -11.91
CA ALA A 108 -6.54 0.59 -10.59
C ALA A 108 -5.24 0.63 -9.77
N GLY A 109 -4.10 0.27 -10.38
CA GLY A 109 -2.79 0.33 -9.73
C GLY A 109 -2.41 1.74 -9.31
N ALA A 110 -2.61 2.73 -10.19
CA ALA A 110 -2.34 4.12 -9.89
C ALA A 110 -3.19 4.64 -8.72
N ILE A 111 -4.51 4.40 -8.75
CA ILE A 111 -5.42 4.84 -7.68
C ILE A 111 -5.01 4.23 -6.33
N LEU A 112 -4.81 2.92 -6.28
CA LEU A 112 -4.42 2.23 -5.04
C LEU A 112 -3.07 2.73 -4.52
N ALA A 113 -2.06 2.83 -5.39
CA ALA A 113 -0.74 3.31 -4.99
C ALA A 113 -0.79 4.75 -4.48
N LEU A 114 -1.53 5.65 -5.13
CA LEU A 114 -1.70 7.03 -4.69
C LEU A 114 -2.28 7.11 -3.27
N ILE A 115 -3.26 6.28 -2.96
CA ILE A 115 -3.89 6.24 -1.64
C ILE A 115 -2.90 5.72 -0.59
N PHE A 116 -2.24 4.59 -0.84
CA PHE A 116 -1.33 3.97 0.12
C PHE A 116 -0.05 4.79 0.33
N GLN A 117 0.60 5.24 -0.75
CA GLN A 117 1.85 5.98 -0.64
C GLN A 117 1.69 7.35 0.02
N SER A 118 0.52 7.98 -0.14
CA SER A 118 0.19 9.26 0.52
C SER A 118 0.07 9.16 2.04
N ALA A 119 -0.01 7.96 2.59
CA ALA A 119 -0.07 7.72 4.03
C ALA A 119 1.26 7.28 4.63
N HIS A 120 2.17 6.69 3.85
CA HIS A 120 3.38 6.03 4.36
C HIS A 120 4.68 6.68 3.90
N VAL A 121 4.77 7.09 2.65
CA VAL A 121 5.99 7.68 2.09
C VAL A 121 5.84 9.20 1.99
N VAL A 122 5.82 9.86 3.13
CA VAL A 122 5.59 11.31 3.27
C VAL A 122 6.56 11.92 4.27
N THR A 123 6.85 13.20 4.13
CA THR A 123 7.88 13.91 4.92
C THR A 123 7.76 13.73 6.44
N PRO A 124 6.58 13.74 7.09
CA PRO A 124 6.50 13.57 8.53
C PRO A 124 6.63 12.11 9.01
N ALA A 125 6.51 11.12 8.12
CA ALA A 125 6.63 9.71 8.49
C ALA A 125 8.09 9.36 8.83
N ALA A 126 8.28 8.66 9.96
CA ALA A 126 9.57 8.16 10.37
C ALA A 126 9.88 6.80 9.71
N TYR A 127 11.17 6.46 9.65
CA TYR A 127 11.66 5.18 9.15
C TYR A 127 12.50 4.49 10.25
N PRO A 128 11.89 4.09 11.39
CA PRO A 128 12.62 3.48 12.48
C PRO A 128 13.17 2.13 12.07
N MET A 129 14.47 1.94 12.33
CA MET A 129 15.15 0.67 12.08
C MET A 129 15.20 -0.17 13.35
N PRO A 130 15.17 -1.50 13.25
CA PRO A 130 15.42 -2.35 14.40
C PRO A 130 16.87 -2.17 14.89
N SER A 131 17.08 -2.34 16.18
CA SER A 131 18.42 -2.41 16.80
C SER A 131 19.21 -3.61 16.24
N ASP A 132 20.52 -3.67 16.52
CA ASP A 132 21.39 -4.79 16.15
C ASP A 132 20.87 -6.13 16.70
N ALA A 133 20.12 -6.11 17.81
CA ALA A 133 19.44 -7.26 18.38
C ALA A 133 18.10 -7.63 17.68
N GLY A 134 17.72 -6.89 16.61
CA GLY A 134 16.49 -7.12 15.87
C GLY A 134 15.22 -6.63 16.59
N GLN A 135 15.36 -5.81 17.63
CA GLN A 135 14.23 -5.27 18.42
C GLN A 135 13.90 -3.84 17.99
N MET A 136 12.60 -3.51 17.96
CA MET A 136 12.14 -2.14 17.76
C MET A 136 12.15 -1.41 19.11
N GLU A 137 12.70 -0.19 19.15
CA GLU A 137 12.73 0.63 20.36
C GLU A 137 11.35 1.10 20.81
N ARG A 138 10.44 1.28 19.86
CA ARG A 138 9.07 1.77 20.10
C ARG A 138 8.11 0.62 20.26
N SER A 139 7.07 0.82 21.09
CA SER A 139 5.93 -0.07 21.14
C SER A 139 5.24 -0.12 19.76
N TRP A 140 4.46 -1.16 19.52
CA TRP A 140 3.75 -1.32 18.25
C TRP A 140 2.87 -0.10 17.91
N ALA A 141 2.12 0.41 18.88
CA ALA A 141 1.23 1.56 18.68
C ALA A 141 2.02 2.86 18.34
N GLU A 142 3.10 3.14 19.07
CA GLU A 142 3.98 4.27 18.81
C GLU A 142 4.63 4.18 17.43
N HIS A 143 5.00 2.95 17.02
CA HIS A 143 5.55 2.71 15.68
C HIS A 143 4.52 3.06 14.61
N GLN A 144 3.25 2.60 14.73
CA GLN A 144 2.20 2.90 13.76
C GLN A 144 1.95 4.42 13.65
N LEU A 145 1.88 5.13 14.78
CA LEU A 145 1.74 6.59 14.79
C LEU A 145 2.90 7.32 14.10
N ALA A 146 4.12 6.85 14.30
CA ALA A 146 5.32 7.48 13.75
C ALA A 146 5.50 7.26 12.24
N THR A 147 5.05 6.11 11.72
CA THR A 147 5.28 5.67 10.34
C THR A 147 4.10 5.92 9.40
N THR A 148 3.01 6.48 9.92
CA THR A 148 1.75 6.61 9.18
C THR A 148 1.19 8.03 9.31
N ALA A 149 0.52 8.49 8.26
CA ALA A 149 -0.17 9.78 8.25
C ALA A 149 -1.60 9.66 7.70
N ASN A 150 -2.53 10.40 8.31
CA ASN A 150 -3.87 10.58 7.78
C ASN A 150 -3.92 11.72 6.76
N PHE A 151 -4.93 11.72 5.90
CA PHE A 151 -5.16 12.80 4.94
C PHE A 151 -6.66 13.04 4.67
N SER A 152 -7.05 14.29 4.35
CA SER A 152 -8.44 14.67 4.06
C SER A 152 -9.50 14.24 5.10
N PRO A 153 -9.28 14.35 6.42
CA PRO A 153 -10.19 13.79 7.42
C PRO A 153 -11.58 14.48 7.43
N LYS A 154 -11.68 15.71 6.89
CA LYS A 154 -12.94 16.47 6.83
C LYS A 154 -13.84 16.09 5.64
N SER A 155 -13.35 15.33 4.67
CA SER A 155 -14.10 14.98 3.47
C SER A 155 -14.80 13.63 3.62
N LYS A 156 -16.06 13.65 4.07
CA LYS A 156 -16.89 12.44 4.25
C LYS A 156 -17.07 11.66 2.94
N TRP A 157 -17.30 12.38 1.83
CA TRP A 157 -17.46 11.78 0.51
C TRP A 157 -16.19 11.05 0.07
N PHE A 158 -15.04 11.71 0.23
CA PHE A 158 -13.75 11.10 -0.13
C PHE A 158 -13.45 9.87 0.74
N SER A 159 -13.70 9.97 2.07
CA SER A 159 -13.55 8.82 2.98
C SER A 159 -14.43 7.65 2.59
N TRP A 160 -15.68 7.93 2.20
CA TRP A 160 -16.58 6.89 1.70
C TRP A 160 -16.08 6.26 0.41
N LEU A 161 -15.63 7.07 -0.56
CA LEU A 161 -15.14 6.61 -1.86
C LEU A 161 -13.94 5.65 -1.74
N ILE A 162 -13.01 5.94 -0.82
CA ILE A 162 -11.79 5.15 -0.63
C ILE A 162 -11.87 4.17 0.55
N GLY A 163 -13.07 3.89 1.05
CA GLY A 163 -13.27 2.94 2.15
C GLY A 163 -12.57 3.31 3.46
N GLY A 164 -12.49 4.62 3.79
CA GLY A 164 -11.88 5.11 5.02
C GLY A 164 -10.36 5.04 5.09
N LEU A 165 -9.68 4.66 4.00
CA LEU A 165 -8.20 4.54 3.95
C LEU A 165 -7.46 5.87 4.11
N ASN A 166 -8.16 7.00 4.15
CA ASN A 166 -7.60 8.29 4.55
C ASN A 166 -7.40 8.43 6.07
N TYR A 167 -7.96 7.52 6.86
CA TYR A 167 -7.72 7.35 8.30
C TYR A 167 -6.75 6.19 8.52
N GLN A 168 -5.56 6.31 7.94
CA GLN A 168 -4.60 5.21 7.90
C GLN A 168 -4.02 4.87 9.27
N ILE A 169 -3.89 5.85 10.15
CA ILE A 169 -3.46 5.63 11.55
C ILE A 169 -4.47 4.73 12.27
N GLU A 170 -5.76 5.04 12.19
CA GLU A 170 -6.82 4.25 12.80
C GLU A 170 -6.95 2.87 12.16
N HIS A 171 -6.74 2.79 10.84
CA HIS A 171 -6.69 1.51 10.13
C HIS A 171 -5.60 0.60 10.66
N HIS A 172 -4.40 1.13 10.91
CA HIS A 172 -3.28 0.36 11.46
C HIS A 172 -3.48 -0.01 12.93
N LEU A 173 -3.93 0.94 13.76
CA LEU A 173 -4.13 0.70 15.19
C LEU A 173 -5.30 -0.27 15.48
N PHE A 174 -6.33 -0.24 14.63
CA PHE A 174 -7.58 -0.97 14.87
C PHE A 174 -8.03 -1.76 13.62
N PRO A 175 -7.21 -2.71 13.12
CA PRO A 175 -7.49 -3.44 11.87
C PRO A 175 -8.78 -4.28 11.94
N ASN A 176 -9.25 -4.62 13.13
CA ASN A 176 -10.46 -5.40 13.35
C ASN A 176 -11.73 -4.53 13.49
N ILE A 177 -11.61 -3.20 13.45
CA ILE A 177 -12.75 -2.30 13.50
C ILE A 177 -13.11 -1.86 12.07
N SER A 178 -14.40 -1.87 11.75
CA SER A 178 -14.87 -1.40 10.45
C SER A 178 -14.51 0.07 10.20
N HIS A 179 -14.04 0.36 9.00
CA HIS A 179 -13.63 1.69 8.54
C HIS A 179 -14.70 2.80 8.72
N VAL A 180 -15.99 2.43 8.79
CA VAL A 180 -17.08 3.41 9.02
C VAL A 180 -16.98 4.08 10.39
N HIS A 181 -16.20 3.51 11.32
CA HIS A 181 -16.00 4.06 12.66
C HIS A 181 -14.72 4.88 12.80
N TYR A 182 -13.80 4.85 11.84
CA TYR A 182 -12.50 5.52 11.95
C TYR A 182 -12.61 7.02 12.20
N SER A 183 -13.56 7.71 11.54
CA SER A 183 -13.79 9.14 11.77
C SER A 183 -14.25 9.48 13.20
N LYS A 184 -14.86 8.51 13.93
CA LYS A 184 -15.26 8.67 15.32
C LYS A 184 -14.14 8.30 16.29
N ILE A 185 -13.25 7.40 15.89
CA ILE A 185 -12.09 6.95 16.68
C ILE A 185 -10.97 7.98 16.61
N ALA A 186 -10.76 8.61 15.46
CA ALA A 186 -9.66 9.55 15.24
C ALA A 186 -9.52 10.65 16.30
N PRO A 187 -10.60 11.32 16.78
CA PRO A 187 -10.46 12.28 17.88
C PRO A 187 -9.91 11.68 19.16
N ILE A 188 -10.30 10.45 19.50
CA ILE A 188 -9.83 9.73 20.69
C ILE A 188 -8.33 9.44 20.55
N VAL A 189 -7.90 8.96 19.36
CA VAL A 189 -6.49 8.69 19.07
C VAL A 189 -5.66 9.97 19.15
N ILE A 190 -6.18 11.08 18.64
CA ILE A 190 -5.51 12.39 18.70
C ILE A 190 -5.31 12.84 20.15
N GLU A 191 -6.34 12.73 20.99
CA GLU A 191 -6.25 13.10 22.41
C GLU A 191 -5.26 12.20 23.15
N THR A 192 -5.35 10.88 22.97
CA THR A 192 -4.42 9.92 23.56
C THR A 192 -2.97 10.19 23.10
N ALA A 193 -2.75 10.43 21.81
CA ALA A 193 -1.42 10.74 21.31
C ALA A 193 -0.83 12.01 21.96
N LYS A 194 -1.66 13.04 22.19
CA LYS A 194 -1.24 14.26 22.91
C LYS A 194 -0.90 13.98 24.37
N GLU A 195 -1.73 13.19 25.07
CA GLU A 195 -1.52 12.82 26.46
C GLU A 195 -0.16 12.14 26.67
N PHE A 196 0.22 11.25 25.73
CA PHE A 196 1.51 10.53 25.78
C PHE A 196 2.64 11.25 25.02
N ASN A 197 2.43 12.49 24.58
CA ASN A 197 3.39 13.27 23.80
C ASN A 197 3.90 12.55 22.54
N LEU A 198 2.99 11.86 21.83
CA LEU A 198 3.27 11.14 20.60
C LEU A 198 2.86 11.96 19.37
N SER A 199 3.57 11.78 18.27
CA SER A 199 3.25 12.42 17.01
C SER A 199 1.99 11.82 16.38
N TYR A 200 1.09 12.69 15.90
CA TYR A 200 -0.05 12.30 15.08
C TYR A 200 -0.02 13.12 13.79
N HIS A 201 0.30 12.47 12.68
CA HIS A 201 0.50 13.14 11.41
C HIS A 201 -0.78 13.19 10.58
N GLN A 202 -1.18 14.39 10.17
CA GLN A 202 -2.40 14.57 9.40
C GLN A 202 -2.27 15.69 8.36
N PHE A 203 -2.56 15.38 7.10
CA PHE A 203 -2.66 16.37 6.03
C PHE A 203 -4.09 16.89 5.87
N LYS A 204 -4.21 18.19 5.64
CA LYS A 204 -5.53 18.84 5.45
C LYS A 204 -6.27 18.32 4.22
N SER A 205 -5.56 17.91 3.17
CA SER A 205 -6.12 17.43 1.91
C SER A 205 -5.28 16.30 1.31
N PHE A 206 -5.88 15.53 0.41
CA PHE A 206 -5.18 14.51 -0.38
C PHE A 206 -4.08 15.12 -1.25
N GLY A 207 -4.34 16.28 -1.88
CA GLY A 207 -3.32 16.99 -2.65
C GLY A 207 -2.11 17.40 -1.80
N ALA A 208 -2.30 17.80 -0.54
CA ALA A 208 -1.18 18.10 0.35
C ALA A 208 -0.34 16.85 0.68
N ALA A 209 -0.97 15.70 0.88
CA ALA A 209 -0.29 14.43 1.07
C ALA A 209 0.50 14.00 -0.18
N LEU A 210 -0.09 14.14 -1.38
CA LEU A 210 0.58 13.86 -2.66
C LEU A 210 1.80 14.76 -2.89
N ILE A 211 1.71 16.05 -2.57
CA ILE A 211 2.84 16.99 -2.65
C ILE A 211 3.95 16.56 -1.67
N SER A 212 3.58 16.15 -0.46
CA SER A 212 4.52 15.63 0.52
C SER A 212 5.19 14.35 0.03
N HIS A 213 4.43 13.42 -0.54
CA HIS A 213 4.95 12.22 -1.16
C HIS A 213 5.93 12.52 -2.30
N GLN A 214 5.58 13.44 -3.20
CA GLN A 214 6.45 13.86 -4.29
C GLN A 214 7.79 14.44 -3.79
N LYS A 215 7.74 15.29 -2.73
CA LYS A 215 8.94 15.83 -2.10
C LYS A 215 9.79 14.73 -1.47
N MET A 216 9.16 13.73 -0.83
CA MET A 216 9.85 12.59 -0.25
C MET A 216 10.56 11.75 -1.31
N LEU A 217 9.89 11.45 -2.44
CA LEU A 217 10.52 10.75 -3.57
C LEU A 217 11.74 11.51 -4.11
N TRP A 218 11.63 12.84 -4.20
CA TRP A 218 12.75 13.69 -4.62
C TRP A 218 13.92 13.62 -3.63
N SER A 219 13.65 13.75 -2.34
CA SER A 219 14.65 13.71 -1.28
C SER A 219 15.33 12.34 -1.21
N LEU A 220 14.56 11.27 -1.11
CA LEU A 220 15.07 9.89 -1.03
C LEU A 220 15.88 9.47 -2.27
N GLY A 221 15.62 10.06 -3.41
CA GLY A 221 16.41 9.81 -4.62
C GLY A 221 17.79 10.49 -4.64
N ARG A 222 18.13 11.31 -3.62
CA ARG A 222 19.35 12.13 -3.57
C ARG A 222 20.10 12.03 -2.24
N ALA A 223 19.44 11.62 -1.18
CA ALA A 223 20.00 11.48 0.17
C ALA A 223 20.96 10.31 0.31
#